data_6e5f0624a9a58f8f5203f2c185204172
#
_entry.id   6e5f0624a9a58f8f5203f2c185204172
#
_cell.length_a   1.000
_cell.length_b   1.000
_cell.length_c   1.000
_cell.angle_alpha   90.00
_cell.angle_beta   90.00
_cell.angle_gamma   90.00
#
_symmetry.space_group_name_H-M   'P 1'
#
loop_
_entity.id
_entity.type
_entity.pdbx_description
1 polymer ?
#
loop_
_entity_poly.entity_id
_entity_poly.type
_entity_poly.pdbx_seq_one_letter_code
_entity_poly.pdbx_strand_id
1 'polypeptide(L)'
;MFVYTFENINNIKNLKHSDSIKPKHQKKIDRIKDGLFAKFDYSKFKEKYPPKNESLQTYNELLNLQKLPQDVNFVKEKDRISKVFEKVCKRYAVKFPEEIVEKLLKDSAGIIIDLKYHFNRPRPGQLAKEYNMKLTEVELTSMKTPSYPSGHSAQGYLIGLYLSEKYDDSKMAMEFLSEAKAISKARNIGRAHFPTDSKIGEELGTKMFKYIKNDIEKKL
;
A
#
# COMPACT_ATOMS: atom_id res chain seq x y z
N MET A 1 30.94 -10.59 -11.04
CA MET A 1 30.48 -11.48 -9.95
C MET A 1 30.73 -10.74 -8.64
N PHE A 2 29.68 -10.17 -8.01
CA PHE A 2 29.83 -9.49 -6.73
C PHE A 2 29.98 -10.57 -5.64
N VAL A 3 31.13 -10.62 -4.98
CA VAL A 3 31.35 -11.46 -3.81
C VAL A 3 30.77 -10.68 -2.61
N TYR A 4 29.59 -11.07 -2.13
CA TYR A 4 29.07 -10.53 -0.89
C TYR A 4 29.93 -11.07 0.27
N THR A 5 30.49 -10.17 1.06
CA THR A 5 31.16 -10.55 2.30
C THR A 5 30.12 -10.98 3.32
N PHE A 6 30.51 -11.79 4.31
CA PHE A 6 29.63 -12.23 5.40
C PHE A 6 29.03 -11.04 6.17
N GLU A 7 29.76 -9.95 6.28
CA GLU A 7 29.33 -8.69 6.90
C GLU A 7 28.19 -8.04 6.11
N ASN A 8 28.28 -7.95 4.78
CA ASN A 8 27.23 -7.39 3.93
C ASN A 8 25.93 -8.19 4.01
N ILE A 9 26.02 -9.51 4.11
CA ILE A 9 24.83 -10.38 4.27
C ILE A 9 24.14 -10.11 5.62
N ASN A 10 24.90 -9.93 6.69
CA ASN A 10 24.35 -9.63 8.00
C ASN A 10 23.68 -8.24 8.05
N ASN A 11 24.27 -7.23 7.40
CA ASN A 11 23.68 -5.91 7.28
C ASN A 11 22.34 -5.97 6.56
N ILE A 12 22.28 -6.66 5.41
CA ILE A 12 21.05 -6.86 4.64
C ILE A 12 19.98 -7.57 5.50
N LYS A 13 20.34 -8.67 6.17
CA LYS A 13 19.44 -9.49 6.98
C LYS A 13 18.78 -8.69 8.10
N ASN A 14 19.57 -7.86 8.78
CA ASN A 14 19.13 -7.13 9.98
C ASN A 14 18.58 -5.74 9.69
N LEU A 15 18.60 -5.29 8.42
CA LEU A 15 18.11 -3.97 8.04
C LEU A 15 16.63 -3.84 8.36
N LYS A 16 16.27 -2.76 9.05
CA LYS A 16 14.89 -2.34 9.33
C LYS A 16 14.64 -0.97 8.71
N HIS A 17 13.38 -0.67 8.44
CA HIS A 17 13.02 0.66 7.92
C HIS A 17 13.34 1.77 8.92
N SER A 18 13.06 1.54 10.20
CA SER A 18 13.27 2.51 11.29
C SER A 18 13.35 1.83 12.65
N ASP A 19 13.97 2.49 13.62
CA ASP A 19 14.15 1.94 14.98
C ASP A 19 12.91 2.11 15.87
N SER A 20 12.01 3.04 15.52
CA SER A 20 10.85 3.37 16.36
C SER A 20 9.64 3.83 15.57
N ILE A 21 8.47 3.73 16.20
CA ILE A 21 7.20 4.28 15.71
C ILE A 21 7.13 5.77 16.02
N LYS A 22 6.91 6.60 15.01
CA LYS A 22 6.75 8.05 15.23
C LYS A 22 5.44 8.36 15.96
N PRO A 23 5.37 9.35 16.87
CA PRO A 23 4.16 9.66 17.65
C PRO A 23 2.90 9.86 16.80
N LYS A 24 3.02 10.51 15.63
CA LYS A 24 1.88 10.70 14.72
C LYS A 24 1.36 9.38 14.13
N HIS A 25 2.19 8.35 14.02
CA HIS A 25 1.81 7.04 13.55
C HIS A 25 1.16 6.23 14.68
N GLN A 26 1.69 6.33 15.90
CA GLN A 26 1.07 5.75 17.08
C GLN A 26 -0.36 6.26 17.27
N LYS A 27 -0.60 7.57 17.16
CA LYS A 27 -1.94 8.16 17.22
C LYS A 27 -2.92 7.58 16.18
N LYS A 28 -2.44 7.12 15.01
CA LYS A 28 -3.30 6.46 14.01
C LYS A 28 -3.65 5.05 14.44
N ILE A 29 -2.72 4.32 15.04
CA ILE A 29 -2.95 2.96 15.59
C ILE A 29 -3.95 3.04 16.74
N ASP A 30 -3.78 3.98 17.65
CA ASP A 30 -4.65 4.15 18.83
C ASP A 30 -6.13 4.43 18.44
N ARG A 31 -6.36 5.03 17.26
CA ARG A 31 -7.70 5.33 16.73
C ARG A 31 -8.41 4.12 16.09
N ILE A 32 -7.75 2.98 15.93
CA ILE A 32 -8.39 1.78 15.34
C ILE A 32 -9.68 1.43 16.11
N LYS A 33 -9.63 1.49 17.44
CA LYS A 33 -10.76 1.17 18.34
C LYS A 33 -12.01 2.02 18.13
N ASP A 34 -11.85 3.23 17.57
CA ASP A 34 -12.93 4.21 17.39
C ASP A 34 -13.41 4.31 15.93
N GLY A 35 -12.79 3.55 15.00
CA GLY A 35 -13.05 3.61 13.56
C GLY A 35 -13.97 2.51 13.03
N LEU A 36 -14.27 2.59 11.74
CA LEU A 36 -15.09 1.60 11.01
C LEU A 36 -14.55 0.16 11.15
N PHE A 37 -13.25 0.02 11.36
CA PHE A 37 -12.54 -1.26 11.44
C PHE A 37 -12.23 -1.69 12.87
N ALA A 38 -12.88 -1.12 13.90
CA ALA A 38 -12.59 -1.41 15.31
C ALA A 38 -12.68 -2.90 15.66
N LYS A 39 -13.59 -3.63 15.03
CA LYS A 39 -13.79 -5.08 15.22
C LYS A 39 -13.29 -5.94 14.06
N PHE A 40 -12.54 -5.35 13.12
CA PHE A 40 -11.96 -6.11 12.01
C PHE A 40 -10.76 -6.92 12.51
N ASP A 41 -10.87 -8.24 12.43
CA ASP A 41 -9.76 -9.13 12.77
C ASP A 41 -8.74 -9.19 11.62
N TYR A 42 -7.57 -8.60 11.85
CA TYR A 42 -6.44 -8.62 10.94
C TYR A 42 -5.23 -9.41 11.47
N SER A 43 -5.44 -10.21 12.54
CA SER A 43 -4.37 -11.03 13.15
C SER A 43 -3.67 -11.94 12.13
N LYS A 44 -4.44 -12.57 11.26
CA LYS A 44 -3.92 -13.43 10.18
C LYS A 44 -2.98 -12.70 9.21
N PHE A 45 -3.07 -11.37 9.08
CA PHE A 45 -2.11 -10.60 8.28
C PHE A 45 -0.77 -10.45 8.99
N LYS A 46 -0.73 -10.50 10.33
CA LYS A 46 0.53 -10.49 11.09
C LYS A 46 1.34 -11.79 10.93
N GLU A 47 0.70 -12.85 10.45
CA GLU A 47 1.35 -14.13 10.16
C GLU A 47 1.87 -14.25 8.72
N LYS A 48 1.48 -13.30 7.84
CA LYS A 48 1.91 -13.26 6.44
C LYS A 48 3.19 -12.46 6.27
N TYR A 49 4.32 -13.08 6.59
CA TYR A 49 5.63 -12.42 6.53
C TYR A 49 6.02 -12.04 5.09
N PRO A 50 6.65 -10.87 4.90
CA PRO A 50 7.30 -10.55 3.63
C PRO A 50 8.49 -11.50 3.39
N PRO A 51 8.95 -11.65 2.14
CA PRO A 51 10.22 -12.33 1.86
C PRO A 51 11.35 -11.72 2.69
N LYS A 52 12.24 -12.56 3.22
CA LYS A 52 13.40 -12.10 3.99
C LYS A 52 14.26 -11.15 3.16
N ASN A 53 14.87 -10.17 3.81
CA ASN A 53 15.68 -9.17 3.11
C ASN A 53 16.78 -9.79 2.25
N GLU A 54 17.45 -10.84 2.77
CA GLU A 54 18.55 -11.57 2.13
C GLU A 54 18.10 -12.67 1.17
N SER A 55 16.80 -12.85 0.96
CA SER A 55 16.29 -13.93 0.11
C SER A 55 16.47 -13.63 -1.39
N LEU A 56 16.63 -14.69 -2.18
CA LEU A 56 16.65 -14.61 -3.64
C LEU A 56 15.37 -13.95 -4.19
N GLN A 57 14.23 -14.16 -3.53
CA GLN A 57 12.97 -13.53 -3.92
C GLN A 57 13.06 -11.99 -3.80
N THR A 58 13.54 -11.46 -2.66
CA THR A 58 13.72 -10.01 -2.47
C THR A 58 14.73 -9.43 -3.46
N TYR A 59 15.83 -10.14 -3.71
CA TYR A 59 16.81 -9.73 -4.70
C TYR A 59 16.20 -9.65 -6.13
N ASN A 60 15.44 -10.67 -6.52
CA ASN A 60 14.75 -10.67 -7.82
C ASN A 60 13.68 -9.57 -7.93
N GLU A 61 12.97 -9.28 -6.84
CA GLU A 61 12.04 -8.13 -6.81
C GLU A 61 12.78 -6.82 -7.04
N LEU A 62 13.96 -6.60 -6.45
CA LEU A 62 14.79 -5.41 -6.69
C LEU A 62 15.25 -5.33 -8.15
N LEU A 63 15.72 -6.44 -8.71
CA LEU A 63 16.10 -6.50 -10.14
C LEU A 63 14.92 -6.15 -11.06
N ASN A 64 13.73 -6.66 -10.76
CA ASN A 64 12.54 -6.37 -11.53
C ASN A 64 12.14 -4.90 -11.40
N LEU A 65 12.19 -4.32 -10.20
CA LEU A 65 11.93 -2.90 -9.99
C LEU A 65 12.93 -2.01 -10.75
N GLN A 66 14.20 -2.40 -10.79
CA GLN A 66 15.24 -1.67 -11.53
C GLN A 66 14.94 -1.61 -13.04
N LYS A 67 14.41 -2.70 -13.61
CA LYS A 67 14.08 -2.83 -15.04
C LYS A 67 12.78 -2.13 -15.44
N LEU A 68 11.88 -1.82 -14.49
CA LEU A 68 10.64 -1.15 -14.82
C LEU A 68 10.90 0.24 -15.40
N PRO A 69 10.26 0.60 -16.54
CA PRO A 69 10.33 1.96 -17.04
C PRO A 69 9.72 2.92 -16.01
N GLN A 70 10.39 4.05 -15.79
CA GLN A 70 9.89 5.09 -14.90
C GLN A 70 8.89 5.98 -15.63
N ASP A 71 7.72 6.17 -15.03
CA ASP A 71 6.74 7.17 -15.42
C ASP A 71 6.38 8.02 -14.20
N VAL A 72 7.11 9.11 -14.03
CA VAL A 72 6.96 10.02 -12.88
C VAL A 72 5.57 10.66 -12.85
N ASN A 73 5.01 11.02 -14.02
CA ASN A 73 3.70 11.66 -14.12
C ASN A 73 2.60 10.68 -13.70
N PHE A 74 2.63 9.46 -14.22
CA PHE A 74 1.70 8.39 -13.82
C PHE A 74 1.79 8.12 -12.32
N VAL A 75 2.99 7.99 -11.76
CA VAL A 75 3.18 7.72 -10.33
C VAL A 75 2.60 8.85 -9.48
N LYS A 76 2.86 10.11 -9.80
CA LYS A 76 2.34 11.27 -9.07
C LYS A 76 0.82 11.42 -9.22
N GLU A 77 0.26 11.11 -10.38
CA GLU A 77 -1.18 11.10 -10.59
C GLU A 77 -1.86 10.06 -9.69
N LYS A 78 -1.35 8.83 -9.67
CA LYS A 78 -1.93 7.72 -8.89
C LYS A 78 -1.62 7.79 -7.38
N ASP A 79 -0.75 8.69 -6.92
CA ASP A 79 -0.48 8.90 -5.50
C ASP A 79 -1.64 9.58 -4.74
N ARG A 80 -2.55 10.27 -5.46
CA ARG A 80 -3.71 10.96 -4.87
C ARG A 80 -4.98 10.12 -5.02
N ILE A 81 -5.16 9.11 -4.16
CA ILE A 81 -6.21 8.08 -4.26
C ILE A 81 -7.61 8.69 -4.49
N SER A 82 -8.07 9.63 -3.63
CA SER A 82 -9.40 10.28 -3.76
C SER A 82 -9.57 10.95 -5.13
N LYS A 83 -8.52 11.66 -5.59
CA LYS A 83 -8.59 12.37 -6.88
C LYS A 83 -8.63 11.44 -8.08
N VAL A 84 -8.02 10.26 -8.00
CA VAL A 84 -8.11 9.23 -9.05
C VAL A 84 -9.56 8.80 -9.23
N PHE A 85 -10.22 8.44 -8.13
CA PHE A 85 -11.61 7.97 -8.17
C PHE A 85 -12.61 9.09 -8.45
N GLU A 86 -12.37 10.31 -7.96
CA GLU A 86 -13.18 11.49 -8.30
C GLU A 86 -13.22 11.76 -9.80
N LYS A 87 -12.07 11.57 -10.51
CA LYS A 87 -12.02 11.71 -11.97
C LYS A 87 -12.91 10.68 -12.68
N VAL A 88 -12.99 9.45 -12.18
CA VAL A 88 -13.92 8.44 -12.73
C VAL A 88 -15.34 8.91 -12.55
N CYS A 89 -15.75 9.30 -11.34
CA CYS A 89 -17.10 9.80 -11.07
C CYS A 89 -17.48 10.97 -11.99
N LYS A 90 -16.54 11.91 -12.23
CA LYS A 90 -16.76 13.04 -13.15
C LYS A 90 -17.04 12.61 -14.60
N ARG A 91 -16.33 11.58 -15.10
CA ARG A 91 -16.56 11.05 -16.46
C ARG A 91 -17.95 10.46 -16.65
N TYR A 92 -18.51 9.90 -15.60
CA TYR A 92 -19.86 9.32 -15.59
C TYR A 92 -20.94 10.27 -15.06
N ALA A 93 -20.60 11.55 -14.83
CA ALA A 93 -21.50 12.57 -14.31
C ALA A 93 -22.23 12.17 -13.00
N VAL A 94 -21.57 11.38 -12.13
CA VAL A 94 -22.10 10.99 -10.81
C VAL A 94 -21.37 11.71 -9.69
N LYS A 95 -22.04 11.88 -8.54
CA LYS A 95 -21.47 12.55 -7.37
C LYS A 95 -20.43 11.65 -6.71
N PHE A 96 -19.22 12.17 -6.51
CA PHE A 96 -18.19 11.47 -5.73
C PHE A 96 -18.56 11.51 -4.22
N PRO A 97 -18.59 10.37 -3.52
CA PRO A 97 -18.96 10.29 -2.10
C PRO A 97 -17.76 10.64 -1.19
N GLU A 98 -17.34 11.92 -1.21
CA GLU A 98 -16.10 12.39 -0.60
C GLU A 98 -16.01 12.05 0.89
N GLU A 99 -17.05 12.32 1.68
CA GLU A 99 -17.07 12.08 3.13
C GLU A 99 -16.81 10.62 3.48
N ILE A 100 -17.44 9.70 2.74
CA ILE A 100 -17.28 8.26 2.95
C ILE A 100 -15.88 7.82 2.57
N VAL A 101 -15.37 8.26 1.42
CA VAL A 101 -14.03 7.92 0.95
C VAL A 101 -12.97 8.42 1.92
N GLU A 102 -13.08 9.66 2.40
CA GLU A 102 -12.14 10.22 3.39
C GLU A 102 -12.20 9.45 4.73
N LYS A 103 -13.40 9.04 5.15
CA LYS A 103 -13.56 8.20 6.35
C LYS A 103 -12.92 6.82 6.16
N LEU A 104 -13.10 6.16 5.00
CA LEU A 104 -12.45 4.88 4.68
C LEU A 104 -10.93 5.00 4.68
N LEU A 105 -10.37 6.05 4.08
CA LEU A 105 -8.94 6.33 4.06
C LEU A 105 -8.39 6.55 5.47
N LYS A 106 -9.09 7.36 6.27
CA LYS A 106 -8.68 7.69 7.63
C LYS A 106 -8.70 6.45 8.54
N ASP A 107 -9.80 5.68 8.53
CA ASP A 107 -10.01 4.59 9.47
C ASP A 107 -9.20 3.33 9.10
N SER A 108 -8.93 3.10 7.80
CA SER A 108 -8.03 2.02 7.37
C SER A 108 -6.56 2.28 7.70
N ALA A 109 -6.17 3.55 7.82
CA ALA A 109 -4.77 3.93 8.00
C ALA A 109 -4.14 3.37 9.28
N GLY A 110 -4.91 3.24 10.36
CA GLY A 110 -4.42 2.70 11.64
C GLY A 110 -3.92 1.26 11.49
N ILE A 111 -4.75 0.38 10.91
CA ILE A 111 -4.41 -1.04 10.69
C ILE A 111 -3.22 -1.19 9.74
N ILE A 112 -3.21 -0.41 8.65
CA ILE A 112 -2.09 -0.43 7.70
C ILE A 112 -0.78 -0.04 8.41
N ILE A 113 -0.80 0.99 9.25
CA ILE A 113 0.37 1.46 9.99
C ILE A 113 0.81 0.43 11.05
N ASP A 114 -0.12 -0.20 11.77
CA ASP A 114 0.20 -1.25 12.74
C ASP A 114 0.93 -2.42 12.05
N LEU A 115 0.39 -2.93 10.94
CA LEU A 115 1.04 -3.97 10.16
C LEU A 115 2.41 -3.54 9.62
N LYS A 116 2.55 -2.29 9.17
CA LYS A 116 3.82 -1.76 8.69
C LYS A 116 4.92 -1.83 9.76
N TYR A 117 4.63 -1.40 10.96
CA TYR A 117 5.61 -1.42 12.06
C TYR A 117 5.79 -2.81 12.67
N HIS A 118 4.78 -3.69 12.59
CA HIS A 118 4.92 -5.09 12.97
C HIS A 118 6.03 -5.79 12.17
N PHE A 119 6.06 -5.60 10.85
CA PHE A 119 7.08 -6.19 9.99
C PHE A 119 8.34 -5.35 9.85
N ASN A 120 8.21 -4.06 9.92
CA ASN A 120 9.28 -3.06 9.78
C ASN A 120 10.19 -3.29 8.55
N ARG A 121 9.59 -3.78 7.42
CA ARG A 121 10.33 -4.06 6.18
C ARG A 121 10.96 -2.78 5.63
N PRO A 122 12.26 -2.77 5.30
CA PRO A 122 12.89 -1.63 4.63
C PRO A 122 12.27 -1.40 3.24
N ARG A 123 12.38 -0.16 2.75
CA ARG A 123 11.95 0.21 1.40
C ARG A 123 12.91 -0.33 0.34
N PRO A 124 12.45 -0.46 -0.93
CA PRO A 124 13.30 -0.91 -2.03
C PRO A 124 14.62 -0.13 -2.13
N GLY A 125 14.59 1.20 -2.01
CA GLY A 125 15.80 2.02 -2.07
C GLY A 125 16.75 1.82 -0.90
N GLN A 126 16.24 1.50 0.32
CA GLN A 126 17.09 1.18 1.45
C GLN A 126 17.83 -0.14 1.22
N LEU A 127 17.12 -1.20 0.80
CA LEU A 127 17.73 -2.48 0.49
C LEU A 127 18.64 -2.45 -0.75
N ALA A 128 18.26 -1.71 -1.78
CA ALA A 128 19.09 -1.56 -2.98
C ALA A 128 20.49 -1.01 -2.65
N LYS A 129 20.59 -0.08 -1.69
CA LYS A 129 21.87 0.46 -1.21
C LYS A 129 22.76 -0.64 -0.62
N GLU A 130 22.19 -1.47 0.24
CA GLU A 130 22.93 -2.59 0.86
C GLU A 130 23.36 -3.66 -0.17
N TYR A 131 22.58 -3.80 -1.24
CA TYR A 131 22.91 -4.66 -2.37
C TYR A 131 23.85 -4.00 -3.41
N ASN A 132 24.33 -2.77 -3.16
CA ASN A 132 25.09 -1.99 -4.12
C ASN A 132 24.39 -1.84 -5.49
N MET A 133 23.06 -1.80 -5.48
CA MET A 133 22.22 -1.65 -6.66
C MET A 133 21.79 -0.19 -6.84
N LYS A 134 21.91 0.32 -8.06
CA LYS A 134 21.37 1.64 -8.40
C LYS A 134 19.86 1.52 -8.60
N LEU A 135 19.06 2.12 -7.71
CA LEU A 135 17.61 2.19 -7.80
C LEU A 135 17.16 3.65 -7.64
N THR A 136 16.68 4.25 -8.72
CA THR A 136 16.18 5.63 -8.70
C THR A 136 14.70 5.62 -8.31
N GLU A 137 14.35 6.14 -7.14
CA GLU A 137 12.98 6.21 -6.64
C GLU A 137 12.30 7.51 -7.09
N VAL A 138 10.97 7.47 -7.29
CA VAL A 138 10.17 8.70 -7.39
C VAL A 138 9.89 9.19 -5.97
N GLU A 139 10.33 10.42 -5.65
CA GLU A 139 10.09 10.99 -4.33
C GLU A 139 8.60 11.20 -4.07
N LEU A 140 8.10 10.57 -3.00
CA LEU A 140 6.72 10.65 -2.54
C LEU A 140 6.68 10.86 -1.02
N THR A 141 5.83 11.76 -0.57
CA THR A 141 5.67 12.06 0.87
C THR A 141 5.20 10.85 1.69
N SER A 142 4.56 9.88 1.02
CA SER A 142 4.04 8.65 1.60
C SER A 142 5.10 7.59 1.95
N MET A 143 6.38 7.80 1.56
CA MET A 143 7.46 6.82 1.78
C MET A 143 8.10 6.85 3.18
N LYS A 144 7.53 7.59 4.12
CA LYS A 144 8.09 7.82 5.49
C LYS A 144 7.72 6.73 6.51
N THR A 145 7.21 5.58 6.05
CA THR A 145 6.80 4.42 6.87
C THR A 145 7.38 3.15 6.27
N PRO A 146 7.46 2.03 7.04
CA PRO A 146 7.93 0.75 6.51
C PRO A 146 7.22 0.32 5.23
N SER A 147 7.86 -0.57 4.45
CA SER A 147 7.39 -0.90 3.12
C SER A 147 6.13 -1.78 3.12
N TYR A 148 6.08 -2.82 3.93
CA TYR A 148 5.08 -3.89 3.90
C TYR A 148 4.02 -3.74 5.00
N PRO A 149 2.72 -3.83 4.67
CA PRO A 149 2.10 -3.88 3.34
C PRO A 149 2.05 -2.52 2.63
N SER A 150 1.77 -2.49 1.32
CA SER A 150 1.52 -1.25 0.60
C SER A 150 0.20 -0.61 1.02
N GLY A 151 0.26 0.60 1.62
CA GLY A 151 -0.93 1.32 2.05
C GLY A 151 -1.79 1.82 0.88
N HIS A 152 -1.17 2.33 -0.19
CA HIS A 152 -1.88 2.78 -1.39
C HIS A 152 -2.61 1.63 -2.09
N SER A 153 -1.97 0.44 -2.17
CA SER A 153 -2.62 -0.75 -2.72
C SER A 153 -3.84 -1.15 -1.88
N ALA A 154 -3.71 -1.17 -0.54
CA ALA A 154 -4.82 -1.50 0.36
C ALA A 154 -5.97 -0.50 0.24
N GLN A 155 -5.69 0.78 0.31
CA GLN A 155 -6.70 1.83 0.23
C GLN A 155 -7.30 1.94 -1.18
N GLY A 156 -6.50 1.77 -2.24
CA GLY A 156 -6.97 1.75 -3.61
C GLY A 156 -8.00 0.63 -3.86
N TYR A 157 -7.70 -0.59 -3.39
CA TYR A 157 -8.62 -1.72 -3.52
C TYR A 157 -9.86 -1.57 -2.63
N LEU A 158 -9.72 -1.11 -1.39
CA LEU A 158 -10.84 -0.83 -0.50
C LEU A 158 -11.84 0.14 -1.14
N ILE A 159 -11.36 1.27 -1.65
CA ILE A 159 -12.20 2.31 -2.24
C ILE A 159 -12.71 1.90 -3.62
N GLY A 160 -11.88 1.28 -4.46
CA GLY A 160 -12.29 0.80 -5.78
C GLY A 160 -13.44 -0.20 -5.69
N LEU A 161 -13.36 -1.17 -4.76
CA LEU A 161 -14.41 -2.14 -4.51
C LEU A 161 -15.67 -1.48 -3.92
N TYR A 162 -15.53 -0.54 -2.99
CA TYR A 162 -16.65 0.21 -2.44
C TYR A 162 -17.40 0.97 -3.52
N LEU A 163 -16.70 1.71 -4.38
CA LEU A 163 -17.32 2.48 -5.45
C LEU A 163 -17.93 1.57 -6.54
N SER A 164 -17.29 0.43 -6.83
CA SER A 164 -17.85 -0.57 -7.76
C SER A 164 -19.17 -1.17 -7.29
N GLU A 165 -19.35 -1.32 -5.99
CA GLU A 165 -20.62 -1.81 -5.41
C GLU A 165 -21.68 -0.71 -5.28
N LYS A 166 -21.23 0.54 -5.04
CA LYS A 166 -22.13 1.67 -4.82
C LYS A 166 -22.89 2.08 -6.08
N TYR A 167 -22.27 1.99 -7.24
CA TYR A 167 -22.85 2.42 -8.50
C TYR A 167 -23.25 1.19 -9.34
N ASP A 168 -24.54 1.11 -9.70
CA ASP A 168 -25.10 0.03 -10.52
C ASP A 168 -24.80 0.24 -12.02
N ASP A 169 -23.51 0.27 -12.37
CA ASP A 169 -23.01 0.41 -13.74
C ASP A 169 -21.75 -0.47 -13.90
N SER A 170 -21.85 -1.50 -14.72
CA SER A 170 -20.78 -2.49 -14.93
C SER A 170 -19.52 -1.90 -15.57
N LYS A 171 -19.64 -0.89 -16.45
CA LYS A 171 -18.47 -0.23 -17.08
C LYS A 171 -17.75 0.64 -16.05
N MET A 172 -18.51 1.40 -15.29
CA MET A 172 -17.98 2.23 -14.21
C MET A 172 -17.31 1.38 -13.12
N ALA A 173 -17.91 0.24 -12.75
CA ALA A 173 -17.35 -0.71 -11.81
C ALA A 173 -16.00 -1.26 -12.30
N MET A 174 -15.91 -1.67 -13.57
CA MET A 174 -14.64 -2.11 -14.17
C MET A 174 -13.58 -1.01 -14.16
N GLU A 175 -13.97 0.24 -14.38
CA GLU A 175 -13.03 1.37 -14.37
C GLU A 175 -12.52 1.66 -12.96
N PHE A 176 -13.34 1.61 -11.91
CA PHE A 176 -12.89 1.72 -10.53
C PHE A 176 -11.87 0.62 -10.16
N LEU A 177 -12.13 -0.62 -10.56
CA LEU A 177 -11.20 -1.72 -10.32
C LEU A 177 -9.90 -1.57 -11.12
N SER A 178 -9.98 -1.05 -12.35
CA SER A 178 -8.80 -0.72 -13.17
C SER A 178 -7.94 0.35 -12.50
N GLU A 179 -8.56 1.40 -11.96
CA GLU A 179 -7.86 2.45 -11.23
C GLU A 179 -7.24 1.95 -9.92
N ALA A 180 -7.90 1.05 -9.18
CA ALA A 180 -7.31 0.42 -8.01
C ALA A 180 -6.04 -0.36 -8.36
N LYS A 181 -6.05 -1.13 -9.46
CA LYS A 181 -4.86 -1.81 -10.00
C LYS A 181 -3.78 -0.81 -10.45
N ALA A 182 -4.17 0.28 -11.11
CA ALA A 182 -3.25 1.33 -11.54
C ALA A 182 -2.56 2.02 -10.36
N ILE A 183 -3.28 2.33 -9.28
CA ILE A 183 -2.72 2.85 -8.03
C ILE A 183 -1.70 1.87 -7.46
N SER A 184 -2.01 0.59 -7.38
CA SER A 184 -1.09 -0.44 -6.88
C SER A 184 0.16 -0.56 -7.77
N LYS A 185 0.00 -0.63 -9.09
CA LYS A 185 1.10 -0.69 -10.06
C LYS A 185 2.02 0.54 -9.97
N ALA A 186 1.46 1.73 -9.78
CA ALA A 186 2.22 2.96 -9.64
C ALA A 186 3.22 2.92 -8.48
N ARG A 187 2.92 2.17 -7.40
CA ARG A 187 3.84 2.00 -6.26
C ARG A 187 5.11 1.23 -6.64
N ASN A 188 5.00 0.27 -7.55
CA ASN A 188 6.15 -0.48 -8.06
C ASN A 188 6.92 0.34 -9.11
N ILE A 189 6.25 1.01 -10.04
CA ILE A 189 6.87 1.91 -11.03
C ILE A 189 7.66 3.02 -10.33
N GLY A 190 7.10 3.61 -9.26
CA GLY A 190 7.78 4.61 -8.43
C GLY A 190 8.84 4.05 -7.49
N ARG A 191 9.02 2.72 -7.46
CA ARG A 191 9.96 1.99 -6.58
C ARG A 191 9.74 2.25 -5.10
N ALA A 192 8.52 2.66 -4.73
CA ALA A 192 8.12 2.90 -3.35
C ALA A 192 7.86 1.61 -2.57
N HIS A 193 7.50 0.53 -3.28
CA HIS A 193 7.11 -0.77 -2.73
C HIS A 193 7.61 -1.92 -3.58
N PHE A 194 7.85 -3.07 -2.94
CA PHE A 194 8.05 -4.34 -3.63
C PHE A 194 6.72 -4.87 -4.19
N PRO A 195 6.75 -5.71 -5.26
CA PRO A 195 5.55 -6.40 -5.76
C PRO A 195 4.80 -7.17 -4.67
N THR A 196 5.50 -7.85 -3.77
CA THR A 196 4.90 -8.56 -2.63
C THR A 196 4.19 -7.62 -1.65
N ASP A 197 4.71 -6.41 -1.42
CA ASP A 197 4.03 -5.40 -0.57
C ASP A 197 2.69 -4.97 -1.19
N SER A 198 2.68 -4.80 -2.52
CA SER A 198 1.48 -4.42 -3.27
C SER A 198 0.43 -5.52 -3.20
N LYS A 199 0.83 -6.77 -3.46
CA LYS A 199 -0.06 -7.94 -3.43
C LYS A 199 -0.77 -8.12 -2.08
N ILE A 200 -0.03 -8.04 -0.98
CA ILE A 200 -0.65 -8.17 0.35
C ILE A 200 -1.50 -6.94 0.71
N GLY A 201 -1.14 -5.75 0.22
CA GLY A 201 -1.96 -4.56 0.34
C GLY A 201 -3.31 -4.73 -0.36
N GLU A 202 -3.32 -5.22 -1.60
CA GLU A 202 -4.54 -5.53 -2.37
C GLU A 202 -5.44 -6.53 -1.63
N GLU A 203 -4.85 -7.58 -1.06
CA GLU A 203 -5.58 -8.56 -0.25
C GLU A 203 -6.19 -7.91 1.00
N LEU A 204 -5.42 -7.09 1.71
CA LEU A 204 -5.89 -6.38 2.90
C LEU A 204 -7.07 -5.46 2.57
N GLY A 205 -6.95 -4.64 1.52
CA GLY A 205 -8.03 -3.75 1.08
C GLY A 205 -9.30 -4.50 0.70
N THR A 206 -9.15 -5.63 0.00
CA THR A 206 -10.27 -6.52 -0.35
C THR A 206 -10.96 -7.12 0.89
N LYS A 207 -10.19 -7.54 1.90
CA LYS A 207 -10.75 -8.06 3.16
C LYS A 207 -11.42 -6.98 3.97
N MET A 208 -10.85 -5.77 4.03
CA MET A 208 -11.48 -4.61 4.66
C MET A 208 -12.82 -4.28 4.00
N PHE A 209 -12.87 -4.24 2.67
CA PHE A 209 -14.13 -4.03 1.96
C PHE A 209 -15.18 -5.09 2.29
N LYS A 210 -14.83 -6.38 2.23
CA LYS A 210 -15.75 -7.48 2.57
C LYS A 210 -16.29 -7.37 4.00
N TYR A 211 -15.50 -6.86 4.93
CA TYR A 211 -15.92 -6.65 6.31
C TYR A 211 -16.97 -5.55 6.45
N ILE A 212 -16.83 -4.45 5.70
CA ILE A 212 -17.74 -3.30 5.83
C ILE A 212 -18.91 -3.33 4.84
N LYS A 213 -18.88 -4.16 3.80
CA LYS A 213 -19.85 -4.18 2.69
C LYS A 213 -21.31 -4.10 3.15
N ASN A 214 -21.70 -4.85 4.17
CA ASN A 214 -23.09 -4.93 4.62
C ASN A 214 -23.48 -3.86 5.66
N ASP A 215 -22.52 -3.11 6.16
CA ASP A 215 -22.70 -2.20 7.29
C ASP A 215 -22.36 -0.74 6.97
N ILE A 216 -21.81 -0.48 5.78
CA ILE A 216 -21.23 0.82 5.48
C ILE A 216 -22.29 1.93 5.46
N GLU A 217 -23.50 1.64 4.97
CA GLU A 217 -24.60 2.60 4.93
C GLU A 217 -25.28 2.79 6.29
N LYS A 218 -25.11 1.82 7.22
CA LYS A 218 -25.67 1.88 8.58
C LYS A 218 -24.73 2.54 9.59
N LYS A 219 -23.42 2.62 9.26
CA LYS A 219 -22.37 3.16 10.16
C LYS A 219 -21.89 4.55 9.77
N LEU A 220 -22.47 5.11 8.72
CA LEU A 220 -22.21 6.46 8.19
C LEU A 220 -23.42 7.35 8.38
#